data_1a181e75cc79eefe54634b48aa01ff28
#
_entry.id   1a181e75cc79eefe54634b48aa01ff28
#
_cell.length_a   1.000
_cell.length_b   1.000
_cell.length_c   1.000
_cell.angle_alpha   90.00
_cell.angle_beta   90.00
_cell.angle_gamma   90.00
#
_symmetry.space_group_name_H-M   'P 1'
#
loop_
_entity.id
_entity.type
_entity.pdbx_description
1 polymer ?
#
loop_
_entity_poly.entity_id
_entity_poly.type
_entity_poly.pdbx_seq_one_letter_code
_entity_poly.pdbx_strand_id
1 'polypeptide(L)'
;MELADCNARRGKSSNYGVRLHDRNREADIDRLTAAMCDLTVRTSPYKEETVTNGKKQRCISKLPYYPDLIRTHAESQVLAPIWRRIYPYNTYSCIPGRGISACAERVKKIIRKYDGKPLYALTTDIQKFYQSIDHETMKQVIRKKLKCDGALALLDEQIESHSGMVIGGYLSPQMANLLLSYLIHYVNRVMKVDCVEYADDIVYFSDGKQRLREVLEVVMEYYAEHSLTLKSNWQIFPIAVNRQDRNGRALDFIGFKFYRKQTLLRKHIKQNLCRKVARLRKKGVHGKELRIRISAWLGWAMACDSKHLLKTILKEDYESVLRPKAC
;
A
#
# COMPACT_ATOMS: atom_id res chain seq x y z
N MET A 1 1.42 -9.31 24.62
CA MET A 1 1.95 -10.29 23.63
C MET A 1 0.88 -11.18 23.04
N GLU A 2 -0.05 -11.74 23.79
CA GLU A 2 -1.12 -12.62 23.26
C GLU A 2 -1.93 -12.01 22.12
N LEU A 3 -2.34 -10.74 22.24
CA LEU A 3 -3.04 -10.04 21.16
C LEU A 3 -2.16 -9.90 19.90
N ALA A 4 -0.85 -9.77 20.06
CA ALA A 4 0.10 -9.72 18.94
C ALA A 4 0.15 -11.08 18.23
N ASP A 5 0.25 -12.17 18.97
CA ASP A 5 0.17 -13.53 18.42
C ASP A 5 -1.16 -13.78 17.70
N CYS A 6 -2.29 -13.43 18.32
CA CYS A 6 -3.61 -13.54 17.68
C CYS A 6 -3.69 -12.76 16.35
N ASN A 7 -3.10 -11.56 16.28
CA ASN A 7 -3.06 -10.77 15.06
C ASN A 7 -2.10 -11.35 14.01
N ALA A 8 -0.92 -11.82 14.43
CA ALA A 8 0.10 -12.39 13.57
C ALA A 8 -0.37 -13.67 12.85
N ARG A 9 -1.16 -14.50 13.51
CA ARG A 9 -1.66 -15.79 12.98
C ARG A 9 -2.84 -15.70 12.04
N ARG A 10 -3.48 -14.53 11.90
CA ARG A 10 -4.66 -14.36 11.01
C ARG A 10 -4.36 -14.80 9.59
N GLY A 11 -5.14 -15.79 9.09
CA GLY A 11 -4.95 -16.36 7.76
C GLY A 11 -3.69 -17.21 7.57
N LYS A 12 -2.99 -17.58 8.67
CA LYS A 12 -1.74 -18.36 8.67
C LYS A 12 -1.77 -19.56 9.60
N SER A 13 -2.88 -19.92 10.18
CA SER A 13 -3.00 -21.00 11.17
C SER A 13 -2.47 -22.35 10.68
N SER A 14 -2.52 -22.62 9.37
CA SER A 14 -1.97 -23.83 8.76
C SER A 14 -0.47 -23.78 8.48
N ASN A 15 0.20 -22.62 8.67
CA ASN A 15 1.62 -22.47 8.39
C ASN A 15 2.46 -23.25 9.41
N TYR A 16 3.57 -23.83 8.93
CA TYR A 16 4.49 -24.61 9.76
C TYR A 16 4.97 -23.84 11.00
N GLY A 17 5.41 -22.59 10.84
CA GLY A 17 5.89 -21.75 11.95
C GLY A 17 4.85 -21.49 13.03
N VAL A 18 3.55 -21.33 12.65
CA VAL A 18 2.46 -21.19 13.62
C VAL A 18 2.26 -22.49 14.40
N ARG A 19 2.19 -23.63 13.69
CA ARG A 19 2.03 -24.96 14.33
C ARG A 19 3.20 -25.33 15.24
N LEU A 20 4.41 -24.89 14.90
CA LEU A 20 5.59 -25.10 15.74
C LEU A 20 5.47 -24.28 17.03
N HIS A 21 5.13 -22.99 16.93
CA HIS A 21 4.88 -22.12 18.07
C HIS A 21 3.74 -22.64 18.97
N ASP A 22 2.66 -23.18 18.41
CA ASP A 22 1.51 -23.70 19.15
C ASP A 22 1.89 -24.85 20.11
N ARG A 23 3.02 -25.54 19.91
CA ARG A 23 3.51 -26.61 20.81
C ARG A 23 4.00 -26.09 22.16
N ASN A 24 4.52 -24.84 22.18
CA ASN A 24 5.12 -24.22 23.38
C ASN A 24 4.64 -22.77 23.54
N ARG A 25 3.41 -22.49 23.11
CA ARG A 25 2.88 -21.13 22.93
C ARG A 25 3.05 -20.23 24.15
N GLU A 26 2.67 -20.71 25.33
CA GLU A 26 2.77 -19.92 26.59
C GLU A 26 4.21 -19.59 26.93
N ALA A 27 5.09 -20.60 26.96
CA ALA A 27 6.51 -20.40 27.26
C ALA A 27 7.21 -19.51 26.23
N ASP A 28 6.83 -19.58 24.96
CA ASP A 28 7.36 -18.71 23.90
C ASP A 28 6.91 -17.27 24.09
N ILE A 29 5.64 -17.03 24.44
CA ILE A 29 5.10 -15.70 24.73
C ILE A 29 5.78 -15.07 25.94
N ASP A 30 5.95 -15.82 27.03
CA ASP A 30 6.61 -15.34 28.25
C ASP A 30 8.06 -14.98 27.97
N ARG A 31 8.79 -15.84 27.28
CA ARG A 31 10.17 -15.64 26.88
C ARG A 31 10.36 -14.40 25.99
N LEU A 32 9.48 -14.24 25.00
CA LEU A 32 9.53 -13.06 24.13
C LEU A 32 9.15 -11.78 24.89
N THR A 33 8.20 -11.86 25.81
CA THR A 33 7.81 -10.72 26.65
C THR A 33 9.00 -10.26 27.50
N ALA A 34 9.66 -11.18 28.19
CA ALA A 34 10.85 -10.88 28.99
C ALA A 34 11.96 -10.27 28.11
N ALA A 35 12.28 -10.90 26.97
CA ALA A 35 13.34 -10.41 26.09
C ALA A 35 13.04 -9.01 25.52
N MET A 36 11.78 -8.65 25.27
CA MET A 36 11.42 -7.30 24.84
C MET A 36 11.49 -6.29 25.98
N CYS A 37 11.10 -6.66 27.22
CA CYS A 37 11.24 -5.80 28.39
C CYS A 37 12.71 -5.51 28.72
N ASP A 38 13.55 -6.52 28.61
CA ASP A 38 14.98 -6.43 28.88
C ASP A 38 15.80 -5.90 27.71
N LEU A 39 15.16 -5.58 26.57
CA LEU A 39 15.79 -5.11 25.33
C LEU A 39 16.85 -6.09 24.77
N THR A 40 16.73 -7.36 25.11
CA THR A 40 17.65 -8.43 24.67
C THR A 40 17.20 -9.16 23.42
N VAL A 41 15.97 -8.89 22.95
CA VAL A 41 15.45 -9.49 21.73
C VAL A 41 16.31 -9.10 20.51
N ARG A 42 16.59 -10.08 19.64
CA ARG A 42 17.33 -9.86 18.38
C ARG A 42 16.52 -10.42 17.23
N THR A 43 16.62 -9.74 16.10
CA THR A 43 15.97 -10.17 14.84
C THR A 43 16.64 -11.43 14.31
N SER A 44 15.86 -12.44 14.00
CA SER A 44 16.35 -13.69 13.43
C SER A 44 16.94 -13.49 12.03
N PRO A 45 17.82 -14.40 11.57
CA PRO A 45 18.31 -14.37 10.20
C PRO A 45 17.19 -14.40 9.16
N TYR A 46 17.27 -13.52 8.16
CA TYR A 46 16.29 -13.46 7.08
C TYR A 46 16.43 -14.64 6.12
N LYS A 47 15.28 -15.15 5.67
CA LYS A 47 15.23 -16.09 4.56
C LYS A 47 14.82 -15.34 3.30
N GLU A 48 15.74 -15.27 2.35
CA GLU A 48 15.48 -14.63 1.06
C GLU A 48 14.64 -15.54 0.14
N GLU A 49 13.61 -14.96 -0.47
CA GLU A 49 12.77 -15.66 -1.45
C GLU A 49 12.46 -14.75 -2.64
N THR A 50 12.70 -15.25 -3.83
CA THR A 50 12.36 -14.52 -5.06
C THR A 50 10.91 -14.81 -5.46
N VAL A 51 10.09 -13.76 -5.43
CA VAL A 51 8.69 -13.84 -5.87
C VAL A 51 8.54 -13.16 -7.23
N THR A 52 7.98 -13.90 -8.20
CA THR A 52 7.70 -13.39 -9.53
C THR A 52 6.27 -12.85 -9.61
N ASN A 53 6.13 -11.57 -9.87
CA ASN A 53 4.83 -10.92 -10.10
C ASN A 53 4.76 -10.40 -11.54
N GLY A 54 4.13 -11.16 -12.43
CA GLY A 54 4.13 -10.91 -13.87
C GLY A 54 5.55 -11.05 -14.46
N LYS A 55 6.09 -9.95 -14.99
CA LYS A 55 7.47 -9.91 -15.54
C LYS A 55 8.50 -9.41 -14.52
N LYS A 56 8.08 -8.97 -13.34
CA LYS A 56 8.99 -8.43 -12.31
C LYS A 56 9.30 -9.49 -11.26
N GLN A 57 10.58 -9.70 -11.01
CA GLN A 57 11.09 -10.47 -9.88
C GLN A 57 11.38 -9.52 -8.72
N ARG A 58 11.02 -9.94 -7.51
CA ARG A 58 11.30 -9.21 -6.26
C ARG A 58 11.90 -10.18 -5.27
N CYS A 59 13.01 -9.82 -4.68
CA CYS A 59 13.54 -10.50 -3.52
C CYS A 59 12.75 -10.03 -2.29
N ILE A 60 12.20 -10.97 -1.54
CA ILE A 60 11.45 -10.74 -0.31
C ILE A 60 12.22 -11.40 0.82
N SER A 61 12.50 -10.65 1.88
CA SER A 61 13.19 -11.14 3.07
C SER A 61 12.15 -11.54 4.11
N LYS A 62 12.08 -12.81 4.44
CA LYS A 62 11.10 -13.37 5.37
C LYS A 62 11.73 -13.66 6.72
N LEU A 63 11.01 -13.32 7.77
CA LEU A 63 11.32 -13.68 9.16
C LEU A 63 10.45 -14.85 9.62
N PRO A 64 10.90 -15.64 10.61
CA PRO A 64 10.10 -16.69 11.21
C PRO A 64 8.87 -16.13 11.91
N TYR A 65 7.87 -17.01 12.14
CA TYR A 65 6.66 -16.62 12.85
C TYR A 65 6.99 -16.21 14.29
N TYR A 66 7.67 -17.08 15.02
CA TYR A 66 8.23 -16.83 16.35
C TYR A 66 9.76 -16.72 16.24
N PRO A 67 10.39 -15.74 16.85
CA PRO A 67 9.79 -14.65 17.65
C PRO A 67 9.32 -13.44 16.83
N ASP A 68 9.81 -13.27 15.60
CA ASP A 68 9.87 -12.00 14.88
C ASP A 68 8.51 -11.46 14.43
N LEU A 69 7.65 -12.33 13.88
CA LEU A 69 6.36 -11.86 13.40
C LEU A 69 5.45 -11.44 14.58
N ILE A 70 5.53 -12.16 15.70
CA ILE A 70 4.80 -11.79 16.93
C ILE A 70 5.34 -10.47 17.49
N ARG A 71 6.67 -10.34 17.57
CA ARG A 71 7.35 -9.10 17.98
C ARG A 71 6.89 -7.90 17.17
N THR A 72 6.98 -7.97 15.84
CA THR A 72 6.60 -6.85 14.97
C THR A 72 5.12 -6.49 15.07
N HIS A 73 4.25 -7.46 15.34
CA HIS A 73 2.84 -7.18 15.63
C HIS A 73 2.65 -6.51 16.99
N ALA A 74 3.44 -6.86 18.03
CA ALA A 74 3.41 -6.19 19.32
C ALA A 74 3.85 -4.73 19.21
N GLU A 75 4.96 -4.47 18.55
CA GLU A 75 5.46 -3.13 18.26
C GLU A 75 4.42 -2.29 17.49
N SER A 76 3.82 -2.88 16.45
CA SER A 76 2.80 -2.20 15.65
C SER A 76 1.54 -1.84 16.44
N GLN A 77 1.14 -2.62 17.45
CA GLN A 77 -0.03 -2.28 18.29
C GLN A 77 0.17 -0.95 19.03
N VAL A 78 1.39 -0.67 19.45
CA VAL A 78 1.75 0.58 20.15
C VAL A 78 2.01 1.71 19.15
N LEU A 79 2.74 1.44 18.09
CA LEU A 79 3.23 2.45 17.14
C LEU A 79 2.18 2.90 16.13
N ALA A 80 1.36 1.97 15.62
CA ALA A 80 0.40 2.30 14.57
C ALA A 80 -0.63 3.38 14.99
N PRO A 81 -1.17 3.42 16.22
CA PRO A 81 -2.03 4.51 16.66
C PRO A 81 -1.34 5.88 16.66
N ILE A 82 -0.04 5.92 17.02
CA ILE A 82 0.78 7.14 17.03
C ILE A 82 1.00 7.61 15.60
N TRP A 83 1.48 6.74 14.72
CA TRP A 83 1.81 7.07 13.34
C TRP A 83 0.58 7.44 12.51
N ARG A 84 -0.59 6.81 12.75
CA ARG A 84 -1.85 7.17 12.09
C ARG A 84 -2.29 8.60 12.31
N ARG A 85 -1.91 9.22 13.45
CA ARG A 85 -2.18 10.64 13.73
C ARG A 85 -1.24 11.56 12.96
N ILE A 86 -0.08 11.05 12.53
CA ILE A 86 0.91 11.79 11.77
C ILE A 86 0.62 11.72 10.27
N TYR A 87 0.15 10.56 9.78
CA TYR A 87 -0.08 10.36 8.35
C TYR A 87 -1.07 11.37 7.79
N PRO A 88 -0.74 12.00 6.66
CA PRO A 88 -1.68 12.85 5.94
C PRO A 88 -2.96 12.11 5.59
N TYR A 89 -4.05 12.86 5.43
CA TYR A 89 -5.33 12.28 4.98
C TYR A 89 -5.21 11.61 3.60
N ASN A 90 -4.30 12.09 2.77
CA ASN A 90 -4.09 11.63 1.40
C ASN A 90 -3.07 10.48 1.27
N THR A 91 -2.59 9.92 2.38
CA THR A 91 -1.73 8.73 2.44
C THR A 91 -2.59 7.47 2.50
N TYR A 92 -2.34 6.56 1.58
CA TYR A 92 -3.02 5.27 1.42
C TYR A 92 -1.99 4.14 1.39
N SER A 93 -2.46 2.89 1.46
CA SER A 93 -1.64 1.68 1.62
C SER A 93 -1.24 1.39 3.06
N CYS A 94 -1.41 0.14 3.45
CA CYS A 94 -1.05 -0.40 4.78
C CYS A 94 -1.67 0.35 5.98
N ILE A 95 -2.73 1.10 5.75
CA ILE A 95 -3.53 1.81 6.75
C ILE A 95 -4.95 1.25 6.72
N PRO A 96 -5.51 0.77 7.85
CA PRO A 96 -6.89 0.30 7.91
C PRO A 96 -7.88 1.34 7.37
N GLY A 97 -8.79 0.90 6.51
CA GLY A 97 -9.77 1.78 5.86
C GLY A 97 -9.22 2.61 4.69
N ARG A 98 -7.90 2.64 4.45
CA ARG A 98 -7.26 3.42 3.38
C ARG A 98 -6.62 2.53 2.32
N GLY A 99 -7.38 1.55 1.82
CA GLY A 99 -6.95 0.66 0.73
C GLY A 99 -7.19 1.26 -0.66
N ILE A 100 -7.01 0.42 -1.69
CA ILE A 100 -7.10 0.79 -3.11
C ILE A 100 -8.42 1.48 -3.45
N SER A 101 -9.56 0.97 -2.97
CA SER A 101 -10.88 1.56 -3.26
C SER A 101 -11.02 2.97 -2.66
N ALA A 102 -10.58 3.17 -1.42
CA ALA A 102 -10.60 4.47 -0.77
C ALA A 102 -9.66 5.47 -1.48
N CYS A 103 -8.49 5.01 -1.90
CA CYS A 103 -7.56 5.80 -2.69
C CYS A 103 -8.18 6.21 -4.05
N ALA A 104 -8.82 5.27 -4.76
CA ALA A 104 -9.50 5.55 -6.03
C ALA A 104 -10.62 6.59 -5.86
N GLU A 105 -11.43 6.50 -4.79
CA GLU A 105 -12.46 7.50 -4.50
C GLU A 105 -11.86 8.88 -4.20
N ARG A 106 -10.71 8.93 -3.52
CA ARG A 106 -10.01 10.21 -3.29
C ARG A 106 -9.53 10.83 -4.59
N VAL A 107 -8.92 10.05 -5.49
CA VAL A 107 -8.51 10.53 -6.82
C VAL A 107 -9.70 11.08 -7.59
N LYS A 108 -10.82 10.36 -7.62
CA LYS A 108 -12.06 10.83 -8.28
C LYS A 108 -12.58 12.14 -7.66
N LYS A 109 -12.54 12.29 -6.32
CA LYS A 109 -12.94 13.53 -5.64
C LYS A 109 -12.06 14.70 -6.04
N ILE A 110 -10.73 14.48 -6.13
CA ILE A 110 -9.81 15.52 -6.60
C ILE A 110 -10.12 15.89 -8.05
N ILE A 111 -10.27 14.92 -8.94
CA ILE A 111 -10.59 15.19 -10.35
C ILE A 111 -11.87 16.03 -10.49
N ARG A 112 -12.94 15.70 -9.73
CA ARG A 112 -14.19 16.48 -9.73
C ARG A 112 -14.02 17.91 -9.21
N LYS A 113 -13.10 18.16 -8.26
CA LYS A 113 -12.79 19.51 -7.76
C LYS A 113 -12.31 20.46 -8.87
N TYR A 114 -11.71 19.89 -9.92
CA TYR A 114 -11.22 20.64 -11.09
C TYR A 114 -12.22 20.63 -12.26
N ASP A 115 -13.49 20.32 -12.03
CA ASP A 115 -14.47 20.39 -13.11
C ASP A 115 -14.58 21.82 -13.64
N GLY A 116 -14.65 21.97 -14.98
CA GLY A 116 -14.62 23.27 -15.64
C GLY A 116 -13.25 23.95 -15.72
N LYS A 117 -12.18 23.41 -15.09
CA LYS A 117 -10.81 23.97 -15.13
C LYS A 117 -9.84 23.02 -15.84
N PRO A 118 -8.70 23.49 -16.34
CA PRO A 118 -7.61 22.59 -16.72
C PRO A 118 -7.23 21.66 -15.59
N LEU A 119 -6.77 20.46 -15.89
CA LEU A 119 -6.28 19.52 -14.89
C LEU A 119 -5.06 18.77 -15.40
N TYR A 120 -3.96 18.97 -14.73
CA TYR A 120 -2.70 18.27 -14.96
C TYR A 120 -2.38 17.33 -13.79
N ALA A 121 -1.68 16.25 -14.10
CA ALA A 121 -1.10 15.36 -13.11
C ALA A 121 0.42 15.31 -13.26
N LEU A 122 1.13 15.33 -12.13
CA LEU A 122 2.52 14.91 -12.03
C LEU A 122 2.51 13.54 -11.34
N THR A 123 3.16 12.57 -11.96
CA THR A 123 3.38 11.23 -11.38
C THR A 123 4.85 11.04 -11.04
N THR A 124 5.15 10.57 -9.84
CA THR A 124 6.50 10.28 -9.37
C THR A 124 6.57 8.85 -8.84
N ASP A 125 7.74 8.23 -8.96
CA ASP A 125 8.04 6.90 -8.48
C ASP A 125 9.49 6.89 -7.95
N ILE A 126 9.73 6.28 -6.79
CA ILE A 126 11.04 6.23 -6.14
C ILE A 126 11.80 4.99 -6.59
N GLN A 127 13.09 5.13 -6.89
CA GLN A 127 13.92 4.01 -7.30
C GLN A 127 14.23 3.11 -6.10
N LYS A 128 13.86 1.82 -6.20
CA LYS A 128 14.13 0.81 -5.16
C LYS A 128 13.75 1.30 -3.74
N PHE A 129 12.58 1.93 -3.57
CA PHE A 129 12.20 2.71 -2.40
C PHE A 129 12.62 2.08 -1.08
N TYR A 130 12.14 0.89 -0.72
CA TYR A 130 12.48 0.26 0.57
C TYR A 130 13.99 0.04 0.75
N GLN A 131 14.69 -0.36 -0.29
CA GLN A 131 16.12 -0.63 -0.25
C GLN A 131 16.97 0.65 -0.17
N SER A 132 16.43 1.79 -0.64
CA SER A 132 17.11 3.09 -0.65
C SER A 132 16.94 3.86 0.65
N ILE A 133 16.01 3.44 1.52
CA ILE A 133 15.81 4.13 2.80
C ILE A 133 17.02 3.88 3.70
N ASP A 134 17.76 4.95 3.96
CA ASP A 134 18.89 4.94 4.87
C ASP A 134 18.46 4.78 6.32
N HIS A 135 19.21 4.00 7.11
CA HIS A 135 18.89 3.69 8.51
C HIS A 135 18.86 4.93 9.37
N GLU A 136 19.89 5.79 9.27
CA GLU A 136 19.98 7.00 10.08
C GLU A 136 18.86 7.98 9.76
N THR A 137 18.54 8.15 8.49
CA THR A 137 17.37 8.92 8.04
C THR A 137 16.07 8.38 8.68
N MET A 138 15.85 7.06 8.66
CA MET A 138 14.65 6.47 9.25
C MET A 138 14.62 6.65 10.77
N LYS A 139 15.71 6.42 11.47
CA LYS A 139 15.82 6.64 12.91
C LYS A 139 15.54 8.10 13.30
N GLN A 140 16.08 9.06 12.56
CA GLN A 140 15.80 10.49 12.76
C GLN A 140 14.32 10.83 12.59
N VAL A 141 13.68 10.30 11.54
CA VAL A 141 12.25 10.50 11.27
C VAL A 141 11.38 9.94 12.40
N ILE A 142 11.69 8.74 12.90
CA ILE A 142 10.99 8.11 14.02
C ILE A 142 11.15 8.95 15.30
N ARG A 143 12.37 9.40 15.61
CA ARG A 143 12.70 10.20 16.79
C ARG A 143 12.05 11.58 16.82
N LYS A 144 11.58 12.11 15.68
CA LYS A 144 10.78 13.36 15.66
C LYS A 144 9.51 13.24 16.51
N LYS A 145 8.93 12.03 16.64
CA LYS A 145 7.64 11.82 17.31
C LYS A 145 7.65 10.77 18.43
N LEU A 146 8.60 9.86 18.43
CA LEU A 146 8.76 8.84 19.47
C LEU A 146 9.94 9.22 20.38
N LYS A 147 9.70 9.22 21.70
CA LYS A 147 10.67 9.63 22.71
C LYS A 147 10.94 8.56 23.79
N CYS A 148 10.29 7.40 23.67
CA CYS A 148 10.50 6.28 24.60
C CYS A 148 11.75 5.50 24.20
N ASP A 149 12.79 5.53 25.02
CA ASP A 149 14.10 4.93 24.73
C ASP A 149 14.02 3.43 24.49
N GLY A 150 13.21 2.70 25.29
CA GLY A 150 13.02 1.26 25.07
C GLY A 150 12.38 0.94 23.73
N ALA A 151 11.35 1.69 23.31
CA ALA A 151 10.74 1.51 22.00
C ALA A 151 11.69 1.90 20.86
N LEU A 152 12.51 2.94 21.05
CA LEU A 152 13.54 3.34 20.08
C LEU A 152 14.62 2.27 19.95
N ALA A 153 15.10 1.70 21.06
CA ALA A 153 16.10 0.64 21.03
C ALA A 153 15.61 -0.62 20.28
N LEU A 154 14.35 -1.02 20.47
CA LEU A 154 13.75 -2.14 19.77
C LEU A 154 13.62 -1.88 18.25
N LEU A 155 13.24 -0.66 17.87
CA LEU A 155 13.11 -0.25 16.45
C LEU A 155 14.48 -0.11 15.79
N ASP A 156 15.46 0.44 16.47
CA ASP A 156 16.84 0.59 15.96
C ASP A 156 17.44 -0.77 15.64
N GLU A 157 17.32 -1.73 16.58
CA GLU A 157 17.78 -3.10 16.36
C GLU A 157 17.13 -3.72 15.10
N GLN A 158 15.81 -3.53 14.93
CA GLN A 158 15.11 -4.07 13.79
C GLN A 158 15.51 -3.36 12.47
N ILE A 159 15.73 -2.05 12.49
CA ILE A 159 16.19 -1.29 11.31
C ILE A 159 17.59 -1.74 10.92
N GLU A 160 18.48 -1.95 11.88
CA GLU A 160 19.87 -2.36 11.64
C GLU A 160 20.02 -3.83 11.22
N SER A 161 19.00 -4.65 11.45
CA SER A 161 19.05 -6.10 11.16
C SER A 161 19.14 -6.44 9.67
N HIS A 162 18.95 -5.49 8.75
CA HIS A 162 18.95 -5.69 7.31
C HIS A 162 19.59 -4.49 6.60
N SER A 163 20.14 -4.67 5.41
CA SER A 163 20.82 -3.63 4.62
C SER A 163 19.91 -2.58 3.99
N GLY A 164 18.83 -2.20 4.63
CA GLY A 164 17.78 -1.27 4.18
C GLY A 164 16.46 -1.72 4.74
N MET A 165 15.35 -1.04 4.37
CA MET A 165 14.04 -1.46 4.87
C MET A 165 13.59 -2.76 4.19
N VAL A 166 13.17 -3.72 5.00
CA VAL A 166 12.81 -5.07 4.56
C VAL A 166 11.58 -5.08 3.66
N ILE A 167 11.71 -5.61 2.45
CA ILE A 167 10.55 -5.90 1.60
C ILE A 167 9.85 -7.15 2.14
N GLY A 168 8.61 -6.98 2.62
CA GLY A 168 7.84 -8.04 3.27
C GLY A 168 7.79 -7.91 4.80
N GLY A 169 8.55 -7.00 5.39
CA GLY A 169 8.45 -6.66 6.81
C GLY A 169 7.10 -6.02 7.15
N TYR A 170 6.53 -6.36 8.30
CA TYR A 170 5.22 -5.86 8.71
C TYR A 170 5.23 -4.36 9.04
N LEU A 171 6.32 -3.85 9.64
CA LEU A 171 6.47 -2.43 9.98
C LEU A 171 7.02 -1.58 8.83
N SER A 172 7.77 -2.16 7.89
CA SER A 172 8.41 -1.42 6.80
C SER A 172 7.49 -0.47 6.03
N PRO A 173 6.26 -0.87 5.63
CA PRO A 173 5.35 0.05 4.95
C PRO A 173 4.84 1.18 5.86
N GLN A 174 4.75 0.94 7.16
CA GLN A 174 4.31 1.94 8.13
C GLN A 174 5.39 3.01 8.32
N MET A 175 6.64 2.58 8.44
CA MET A 175 7.81 3.48 8.51
C MET A 175 7.99 4.26 7.20
N ALA A 176 7.82 3.62 6.06
CA ALA A 176 7.88 4.26 4.75
C ALA A 176 6.82 5.36 4.58
N ASN A 177 5.56 5.10 5.00
CA ASN A 177 4.51 6.12 5.04
C ASN A 177 4.87 7.27 5.99
N LEU A 178 5.55 6.98 7.12
CA LEU A 178 5.99 8.01 8.06
C LEU A 178 7.05 8.92 7.40
N LEU A 179 8.02 8.35 6.73
CA LEU A 179 9.05 9.10 5.99
C LEU A 179 8.40 10.06 4.98
N LEU A 180 7.51 9.57 4.12
CA LEU A 180 6.87 10.38 3.09
C LEU A 180 5.83 11.37 3.63
N SER A 181 5.32 11.16 4.86
CA SER A 181 4.27 12.01 5.43
C SER A 181 4.66 13.49 5.51
N TYR A 182 5.92 13.80 5.77
CA TYR A 182 6.40 15.18 5.86
C TYR A 182 6.35 15.89 4.52
N LEU A 183 6.78 15.23 3.44
CA LEU A 183 6.64 15.74 2.08
C LEU A 183 5.17 15.99 1.71
N ILE A 184 4.31 15.02 1.97
CA ILE A 184 2.89 15.11 1.65
C ILE A 184 2.20 16.23 2.45
N HIS A 185 2.57 16.41 3.73
CA HIS A 185 2.09 17.54 4.53
C HIS A 185 2.53 18.87 3.95
N TYR A 186 3.80 19.00 3.56
CA TYR A 186 4.33 20.24 2.97
C TYR A 186 3.59 20.59 1.67
N VAL A 187 3.49 19.64 0.75
CA VAL A 187 2.79 19.84 -0.53
C VAL A 187 1.31 20.23 -0.32
N ASN A 188 0.61 19.53 0.58
CA ASN A 188 -0.81 19.81 0.82
C ASN A 188 -1.05 21.12 1.57
N ARG A 189 -0.26 21.41 2.63
CA ARG A 189 -0.55 22.51 3.57
C ARG A 189 0.15 23.80 3.20
N VAL A 190 1.40 23.71 2.74
CA VAL A 190 2.21 24.87 2.40
C VAL A 190 2.00 25.22 0.93
N MET A 191 2.26 24.29 0.03
CA MET A 191 2.10 24.54 -1.40
C MET A 191 0.64 24.58 -1.85
N LYS A 192 -0.33 24.10 -1.04
CA LYS A 192 -1.77 24.01 -1.38
C LYS A 192 -2.06 23.23 -2.67
N VAL A 193 -1.24 22.22 -2.94
CA VAL A 193 -1.41 21.33 -4.10
C VAL A 193 -2.03 20.01 -3.65
N ASP A 194 -3.09 19.57 -4.36
CA ASP A 194 -3.71 18.29 -4.10
C ASP A 194 -2.75 17.15 -4.50
N CYS A 195 -2.57 16.17 -3.63
CA CYS A 195 -1.83 14.96 -3.97
C CYS A 195 -2.44 13.72 -3.33
N VAL A 196 -2.07 12.56 -3.85
CA VAL A 196 -2.47 11.24 -3.32
C VAL A 196 -1.25 10.34 -3.34
N GLU A 197 -0.93 9.76 -2.20
CA GLU A 197 0.15 8.80 -2.01
C GLU A 197 -0.42 7.39 -1.84
N TYR A 198 0.15 6.44 -2.55
CA TYR A 198 -0.09 5.01 -2.36
C TYR A 198 1.25 4.27 -2.33
N ALA A 199 1.80 4.06 -1.14
CA ALA A 199 3.17 3.59 -0.94
C ALA A 199 4.19 4.53 -1.64
N ASP A 200 5.01 4.00 -2.55
CA ASP A 200 6.01 4.75 -3.33
C ASP A 200 5.44 5.52 -4.54
N ASP A 201 4.22 5.20 -4.94
CA ASP A 201 3.55 5.88 -6.06
C ASP A 201 2.82 7.15 -5.57
N ILE A 202 3.25 8.34 -6.00
CA ILE A 202 2.61 9.60 -5.63
C ILE A 202 2.13 10.33 -6.88
N VAL A 203 0.92 10.90 -6.80
CA VAL A 203 0.33 11.72 -7.85
C VAL A 203 -0.02 13.10 -7.27
N TYR A 204 0.40 14.15 -7.95
CA TYR A 204 0.09 15.55 -7.64
C TYR A 204 -0.81 16.12 -8.72
N PHE A 205 -1.73 17.03 -8.35
CA PHE A 205 -2.76 17.56 -9.22
C PHE A 205 -2.77 19.09 -9.16
N SER A 206 -2.84 19.75 -10.33
CA SER A 206 -2.98 21.21 -10.44
C SER A 206 -3.68 21.60 -11.72
N ASP A 207 -4.20 22.82 -11.77
CA ASP A 207 -4.71 23.48 -12.99
C ASP A 207 -3.59 24.06 -13.87
N GLY A 208 -2.37 24.18 -13.35
CA GLY A 208 -1.20 24.71 -14.05
C GLY A 208 0.01 23.78 -14.06
N LYS A 209 0.66 23.63 -15.22
CA LYS A 209 1.91 22.86 -15.35
C LYS A 209 3.08 23.46 -14.53
N GLN A 210 3.14 24.78 -14.47
CA GLN A 210 4.22 25.48 -13.74
C GLN A 210 4.17 25.14 -12.26
N ARG A 211 2.99 25.12 -11.67
CA ARG A 211 2.80 24.73 -10.27
C ARG A 211 3.28 23.31 -9.99
N LEU A 212 3.10 22.38 -10.93
CA LEU A 212 3.60 21.00 -10.80
C LEU A 212 5.12 20.90 -11.00
N ARG A 213 5.76 21.82 -11.72
CA ARG A 213 7.24 21.89 -11.78
C ARG A 213 7.82 22.34 -10.45
N GLU A 214 7.22 23.34 -9.81
CA GLU A 214 7.60 23.79 -8.46
C GLU A 214 7.46 22.63 -7.43
N VAL A 215 6.39 21.84 -7.53
CA VAL A 215 6.22 20.64 -6.71
C VAL A 215 7.32 19.61 -6.99
N LEU A 216 7.67 19.41 -8.26
CA LEU A 216 8.73 18.47 -8.64
C LEU A 216 10.09 18.86 -8.06
N GLU A 217 10.44 20.15 -8.06
CA GLU A 217 11.66 20.68 -7.45
C GLU A 217 11.70 20.33 -5.96
N VAL A 218 10.62 20.64 -5.22
CA VAL A 218 10.49 20.29 -3.79
C VAL A 218 10.58 18.77 -3.56
N VAL A 219 9.99 17.97 -4.43
CA VAL A 219 10.07 16.49 -4.33
C VAL A 219 11.50 16.02 -4.53
N MET A 220 12.22 16.59 -5.49
CA MET A 220 13.63 16.24 -5.75
C MET A 220 14.55 16.64 -4.60
N GLU A 221 14.36 17.83 -4.03
CA GLU A 221 15.08 18.30 -2.84
C GLU A 221 14.82 17.38 -1.65
N TYR A 222 13.55 17.09 -1.35
CA TYR A 222 13.19 16.19 -0.25
C TYR A 222 13.80 14.80 -0.42
N TYR A 223 13.78 14.26 -1.63
CA TYR A 223 14.37 12.94 -1.88
C TYR A 223 15.89 12.97 -1.72
N ALA A 224 16.56 14.02 -2.20
CA ALA A 224 18.01 14.20 -2.03
C ALA A 224 18.40 14.27 -0.54
N GLU A 225 17.68 15.06 0.26
CA GLU A 225 17.89 15.17 1.71
C GLU A 225 17.73 13.85 2.47
N HIS A 226 16.91 12.92 1.93
CA HIS A 226 16.60 11.64 2.57
C HIS A 226 17.24 10.45 1.83
N SER A 227 18.29 10.68 1.03
CA SER A 227 19.03 9.67 0.26
C SER A 227 18.15 8.83 -0.69
N LEU A 228 16.98 9.37 -1.09
CA LEU A 228 16.09 8.76 -2.04
C LEU A 228 16.36 9.25 -3.46
N THR A 229 16.10 8.42 -4.46
CA THR A 229 16.29 8.78 -5.88
C THR A 229 14.96 8.72 -6.63
N LEU A 230 14.58 9.83 -7.25
CA LEU A 230 13.44 9.90 -8.15
C LEU A 230 13.77 9.14 -9.45
N LYS A 231 12.88 8.26 -9.91
CA LYS A 231 13.02 7.64 -11.24
C LYS A 231 12.87 8.68 -12.33
N SER A 232 13.63 8.53 -13.41
CA SER A 232 13.62 9.44 -14.58
C SER A 232 12.30 9.42 -15.37
N ASN A 233 11.38 8.49 -15.08
CA ASN A 233 10.10 8.32 -15.77
C ASN A 233 8.95 9.18 -15.20
N TRP A 234 9.25 10.17 -14.34
CA TRP A 234 8.25 11.12 -13.91
C TRP A 234 7.66 11.90 -15.09
N GLN A 235 6.42 12.31 -15.00
CA GLN A 235 5.73 12.97 -16.11
C GLN A 235 4.69 13.97 -15.61
N ILE A 236 4.64 15.13 -16.30
CA ILE A 236 3.56 16.10 -16.15
C ILE A 236 2.72 16.06 -17.41
N PHE A 237 1.41 15.81 -17.29
CA PHE A 237 0.52 15.69 -18.42
C PHE A 237 -0.91 16.13 -18.09
N PRO A 238 -1.68 16.61 -19.09
CA PRO A 238 -3.10 16.88 -18.92
C PRO A 238 -3.88 15.59 -18.79
N ILE A 239 -4.86 15.56 -17.86
CA ILE A 239 -5.77 14.40 -17.72
C ILE A 239 -6.88 14.53 -18.76
N ALA A 240 -6.98 13.53 -19.64
CA ALA A 240 -7.99 13.45 -20.69
C ALA A 240 -9.42 13.43 -20.13
N VAL A 241 -10.36 14.01 -20.85
CA VAL A 241 -11.77 14.01 -20.47
C VAL A 241 -12.37 12.59 -20.54
N ASN A 242 -12.07 11.87 -21.61
CA ASN A 242 -12.49 10.49 -21.85
C ASN A 242 -11.48 9.77 -22.76
N ARG A 243 -11.79 8.57 -23.23
CA ARG A 243 -10.87 7.77 -24.06
C ARG A 243 -10.66 8.31 -25.48
N GLN A 244 -11.57 9.14 -25.99
CA GLN A 244 -11.51 9.75 -27.31
C GLN A 244 -10.74 11.06 -27.32
N ASP A 245 -10.55 11.68 -26.14
CA ASP A 245 -9.81 12.92 -26.00
C ASP A 245 -8.31 12.73 -26.31
N ARG A 246 -7.84 13.45 -27.33
CA ARG A 246 -6.43 13.42 -27.79
C ARG A 246 -5.56 14.51 -27.16
N ASN A 247 -6.15 15.48 -26.44
CA ASN A 247 -5.45 16.59 -25.83
C ASN A 247 -4.87 16.24 -24.46
N GLY A 248 -5.10 15.02 -23.99
CA GLY A 248 -4.62 14.52 -22.74
C GLY A 248 -4.50 13.00 -22.73
N ARG A 249 -4.21 12.44 -21.59
CA ARG A 249 -4.18 11.00 -21.38
C ARG A 249 -4.81 10.60 -20.05
N ALA A 250 -5.15 9.33 -19.90
CA ALA A 250 -5.58 8.79 -18.61
C ALA A 250 -4.45 8.83 -17.60
N LEU A 251 -4.76 9.20 -16.36
CA LEU A 251 -3.89 8.92 -15.23
C LEU A 251 -3.93 7.42 -14.93
N ASP A 252 -2.79 6.75 -15.10
CA ASP A 252 -2.63 5.32 -14.81
C ASP A 252 -2.07 5.14 -13.40
N PHE A 253 -2.95 4.91 -12.42
CA PHE A 253 -2.59 4.86 -11.00
C PHE A 253 -3.34 3.75 -10.27
N ILE A 254 -2.71 3.07 -9.31
CA ILE A 254 -3.28 1.98 -8.48
C ILE A 254 -4.16 0.97 -9.21
N GLY A 255 -3.83 0.64 -10.46
CA GLY A 255 -4.57 -0.35 -11.28
C GLY A 255 -5.79 0.18 -12.03
N PHE A 256 -6.03 1.47 -11.98
CA PHE A 256 -7.06 2.16 -12.73
C PHE A 256 -6.48 3.11 -13.78
N LYS A 257 -7.31 3.43 -14.76
CA LYS A 257 -7.14 4.54 -15.70
C LYS A 257 -8.20 5.59 -15.40
N PHE A 258 -7.79 6.69 -14.77
CA PHE A 258 -8.66 7.80 -14.44
C PHE A 258 -8.68 8.79 -15.60
N TYR A 259 -9.88 9.10 -16.04
CA TYR A 259 -10.22 10.21 -16.93
C TYR A 259 -11.05 11.21 -16.13
N ARG A 260 -11.29 12.40 -16.66
CA ARG A 260 -12.11 13.39 -15.96
C ARG A 260 -13.55 12.95 -15.77
N LYS A 261 -14.14 12.24 -16.77
CA LYS A 261 -15.54 11.79 -16.74
C LYS A 261 -15.73 10.30 -16.51
N GLN A 262 -14.66 9.51 -16.47
CA GLN A 262 -14.77 8.06 -16.28
C GLN A 262 -13.51 7.47 -15.63
N THR A 263 -13.68 6.37 -14.92
CA THR A 263 -12.60 5.57 -14.35
C THR A 263 -12.72 4.14 -14.82
N LEU A 264 -11.66 3.58 -15.39
CA LEU A 264 -11.67 2.25 -15.98
C LEU A 264 -10.60 1.36 -15.33
N LEU A 265 -10.82 0.05 -15.36
CA LEU A 265 -9.80 -0.92 -14.98
C LEU A 265 -8.61 -0.90 -15.94
N ARG A 266 -7.40 -1.05 -15.41
CA ARG A 266 -6.20 -1.32 -16.21
C ARG A 266 -6.40 -2.61 -17.03
N LYS A 267 -5.96 -2.62 -18.30
CA LYS A 267 -6.24 -3.67 -19.27
C LYS A 267 -5.95 -5.09 -18.74
N HIS A 268 -4.81 -5.30 -18.11
CA HIS A 268 -4.44 -6.63 -17.59
C HIS A 268 -5.34 -7.10 -16.45
N ILE A 269 -5.78 -6.19 -15.54
CA ILE A 269 -6.71 -6.52 -14.44
C ILE A 269 -8.07 -6.93 -15.02
N LYS A 270 -8.58 -6.15 -15.99
CA LYS A 270 -9.81 -6.49 -16.72
C LYS A 270 -9.71 -7.86 -17.38
N GLN A 271 -8.63 -8.12 -18.12
CA GLN A 271 -8.43 -9.40 -18.80
C GLN A 271 -8.35 -10.58 -17.83
N ASN A 272 -7.65 -10.43 -16.71
CA ASN A 272 -7.53 -11.46 -15.70
C ASN A 272 -8.88 -11.78 -15.06
N LEU A 273 -9.69 -10.76 -14.74
CA LEU A 273 -11.06 -10.95 -14.28
C LEU A 273 -11.91 -11.72 -15.29
N CYS A 274 -11.92 -11.29 -16.56
CA CYS A 274 -12.69 -11.95 -17.62
C CYS A 274 -12.28 -13.44 -17.78
N ARG A 275 -10.97 -13.73 -17.82
CA ARG A 275 -10.45 -15.10 -17.94
C ARG A 275 -10.79 -15.96 -16.73
N LYS A 276 -10.72 -15.38 -15.51
CA LYS A 276 -11.06 -16.10 -14.29
C LYS A 276 -12.55 -16.45 -14.25
N VAL A 277 -13.44 -15.50 -14.55
CA VAL A 277 -14.88 -15.75 -14.61
C VAL A 277 -15.20 -16.82 -15.64
N ALA A 278 -14.70 -16.69 -16.88
CA ALA A 278 -14.93 -17.67 -17.94
C ALA A 278 -14.48 -19.09 -17.55
N ARG A 279 -13.30 -19.21 -16.92
CA ARG A 279 -12.77 -20.50 -16.45
C ARG A 279 -13.64 -21.12 -15.35
N LEU A 280 -14.09 -20.31 -14.38
CA LEU A 280 -14.93 -20.78 -13.29
C LEU A 280 -16.30 -21.24 -13.77
N ARG A 281 -16.92 -20.48 -14.68
CA ARG A 281 -18.22 -20.85 -15.27
C ARG A 281 -18.14 -22.13 -16.10
N LYS A 282 -17.05 -22.35 -16.85
CA LYS A 282 -16.82 -23.65 -17.54
C LYS A 282 -16.74 -24.84 -16.57
N LYS A 283 -16.43 -24.58 -15.29
CA LYS A 283 -16.38 -25.59 -14.22
C LYS A 283 -17.71 -25.68 -13.43
N GLY A 284 -18.79 -25.04 -13.89
CA GLY A 284 -20.08 -25.03 -13.21
C GLY A 284 -20.11 -24.18 -11.93
N VAL A 285 -19.14 -23.27 -11.73
CA VAL A 285 -19.11 -22.41 -10.54
C VAL A 285 -19.96 -21.17 -10.77
N HIS A 286 -21.00 -20.98 -9.95
CA HIS A 286 -22.01 -19.93 -10.08
C HIS A 286 -22.27 -19.23 -8.73
N GLY A 287 -23.04 -18.14 -8.73
CA GLY A 287 -23.62 -17.46 -7.59
C GLY A 287 -22.61 -17.10 -6.48
N LYS A 288 -22.89 -17.50 -5.25
CA LYS A 288 -22.09 -17.19 -4.05
C LYS A 288 -20.66 -17.73 -4.13
N GLU A 289 -20.48 -18.92 -4.67
CA GLU A 289 -19.15 -19.51 -4.86
C GLU A 289 -18.31 -18.73 -5.88
N LEU A 290 -18.91 -18.35 -7.00
CA LEU A 290 -18.26 -17.50 -8.01
C LEU A 290 -17.81 -16.17 -7.37
N ARG A 291 -18.70 -15.51 -6.62
CA ARG A 291 -18.39 -14.28 -5.87
C ARG A 291 -17.14 -14.43 -4.99
N ILE A 292 -17.08 -15.47 -4.18
CA ILE A 292 -15.96 -15.74 -3.27
C ILE A 292 -14.65 -15.85 -4.08
N ARG A 293 -14.67 -16.65 -5.15
CA ARG A 293 -13.48 -16.94 -5.97
C ARG A 293 -12.98 -15.76 -6.82
N ILE A 294 -13.81 -14.72 -7.05
CA ILE A 294 -13.44 -13.51 -7.78
C ILE A 294 -13.42 -12.25 -6.89
N SER A 295 -13.60 -12.40 -5.59
CA SER A 295 -13.76 -11.27 -4.64
C SER A 295 -12.69 -10.19 -4.76
N ALA A 296 -11.42 -10.59 -4.89
CA ALA A 296 -10.30 -9.65 -5.07
C ALA A 296 -10.46 -8.75 -6.31
N TRP A 297 -10.84 -9.33 -7.46
CA TRP A 297 -11.09 -8.56 -8.71
C TRP A 297 -12.40 -7.79 -8.66
N LEU A 298 -13.41 -8.33 -7.97
CA LEU A 298 -14.71 -7.68 -7.83
C LEU A 298 -14.57 -6.36 -7.08
N GLY A 299 -13.77 -6.31 -6.01
CA GLY A 299 -13.47 -5.07 -5.29
C GLY A 299 -12.87 -3.98 -6.20
N TRP A 300 -11.96 -4.36 -7.10
CA TRP A 300 -11.43 -3.44 -8.10
C TRP A 300 -12.51 -2.99 -9.10
N ALA A 301 -13.29 -3.92 -9.62
CA ALA A 301 -14.31 -3.61 -10.59
C ALA A 301 -15.40 -2.71 -10.00
N MET A 302 -15.80 -2.91 -8.76
CA MET A 302 -16.81 -2.09 -8.07
C MET A 302 -16.33 -0.66 -7.79
N ALA A 303 -15.02 -0.43 -7.72
CA ALA A 303 -14.44 0.88 -7.49
C ALA A 303 -14.34 1.77 -8.76
N CYS A 304 -14.84 1.31 -9.92
CA CYS A 304 -14.75 2.03 -11.19
C CYS A 304 -16.00 1.83 -12.06
N ASP A 305 -16.03 2.48 -13.22
CA ASP A 305 -17.17 2.43 -14.18
C ASP A 305 -17.18 1.11 -14.96
N SER A 306 -17.43 0.02 -14.24
CA SER A 306 -17.39 -1.34 -14.78
C SER A 306 -18.75 -2.04 -14.85
N LYS A 307 -19.88 -1.35 -14.59
CA LYS A 307 -21.21 -1.95 -14.58
C LYS A 307 -21.53 -2.76 -15.83
N HIS A 308 -21.25 -2.18 -17.02
CA HIS A 308 -21.46 -2.87 -18.28
C HIS A 308 -20.55 -4.11 -18.41
N LEU A 309 -19.27 -3.98 -18.07
CA LEU A 309 -18.34 -5.11 -18.07
C LEU A 309 -18.84 -6.25 -17.18
N LEU A 310 -19.24 -5.94 -15.94
CA LEU A 310 -19.72 -6.94 -14.98
C LEU A 310 -21.00 -7.62 -15.48
N LYS A 311 -21.96 -6.88 -16.03
CA LYS A 311 -23.15 -7.46 -16.67
C LYS A 311 -22.78 -8.44 -17.78
N THR A 312 -21.84 -8.06 -18.66
CA THR A 312 -21.41 -8.87 -19.80
C THR A 312 -20.74 -10.18 -19.38
N ILE A 313 -19.86 -10.15 -18.36
CA ILE A 313 -19.07 -11.33 -17.97
C ILE A 313 -19.79 -12.24 -16.97
N LEU A 314 -20.63 -11.68 -16.10
CA LEU A 314 -21.38 -12.44 -15.09
C LEU A 314 -22.70 -13.00 -15.62
N LYS A 315 -23.32 -12.34 -16.62
CA LYS A 315 -24.60 -12.74 -17.22
C LYS A 315 -25.67 -13.01 -16.14
N GLU A 316 -26.22 -14.23 -16.09
CA GLU A 316 -27.20 -14.70 -15.10
C GLU A 316 -26.74 -14.59 -13.65
N ASP A 317 -25.43 -14.69 -13.41
CA ASP A 317 -24.85 -14.57 -12.07
C ASP A 317 -24.75 -13.13 -11.56
N TYR A 318 -25.07 -12.10 -12.38
CA TYR A 318 -24.83 -10.69 -12.07
C TYR A 318 -25.44 -10.26 -10.75
N GLU A 319 -26.72 -10.53 -10.52
CA GLU A 319 -27.42 -10.12 -9.30
C GLU A 319 -26.95 -10.92 -8.08
N SER A 320 -26.78 -12.23 -8.21
CA SER A 320 -26.33 -13.11 -7.11
C SER A 320 -24.90 -12.80 -6.66
N VAL A 321 -24.04 -12.36 -7.59
CA VAL A 321 -22.65 -11.97 -7.30
C VAL A 321 -22.58 -10.59 -6.67
N LEU A 322 -23.37 -9.61 -7.11
CA LEU A 322 -23.29 -8.23 -6.63
C LEU A 322 -24.16 -7.95 -5.40
N ARG A 323 -25.34 -8.57 -5.33
CA ARG A 323 -26.32 -8.40 -4.26
C ARG A 323 -26.65 -9.75 -3.63
N PRO A 324 -25.71 -10.37 -2.87
CA PRO A 324 -26.07 -11.59 -2.18
C PRO A 324 -27.22 -11.28 -1.22
N LYS A 325 -28.31 -12.07 -1.32
CA LYS A 325 -29.36 -12.04 -0.28
C LYS A 325 -28.67 -12.25 1.06
N ALA A 326 -28.91 -11.38 2.03
CA ALA A 326 -28.51 -11.61 3.40
C ALA A 326 -29.08 -12.97 3.82
N CYS A 327 -28.24 -13.86 4.29
CA CYS A 327 -28.67 -15.08 4.95
C CYS A 327 -29.07 -14.74 6.36
#